data_8a3da00795081c818a6fd58b3f7bd004
#
_entry.id   8a3da00795081c818a6fd58b3f7bd004
#
_cell.length_a   1.000
_cell.length_b   1.000
_cell.length_c   1.000
_cell.angle_alpha   90.00
_cell.angle_beta   90.00
_cell.angle_gamma   90.00
#
_symmetry.space_group_name_H-M   'P 1'
#
loop_
_entity.id
_entity.type
_entity.pdbx_description
1 polymer ?
#
loop_
_entity_poly.entity_id
_entity_poly.type
_entity_poly.pdbx_seq_one_letter_code
_entity_poly.pdbx_strand_id
1 'polypeptide(L)'
;MNNYYIPTVIESDGRGERAFDIYSRLLKDRIIFIGTGIDDGVANSVIAQLLFLQMQDPKKDIHIYINSPGGSVTAGLAMYDTMQFLTCDVNTYCIGIAASMGSVLLTAGTKGKRFCLPNSHVMIHQVSGGAQGTASDVERTIGFMFNLKKRLNGILAFHSGKTVEEVEKDSDRDNYMTAEEAVAYGLVDKVLESRKQLPEAVREEIKDSDKDKDKDKGKDKKKD
;
A
#
# COMPACT_ATOMS: atom_id res chain seq x y z
N MET A 1 25.21 2.78 -0.16
CA MET A 1 24.17 3.64 -0.78
C MET A 1 23.87 3.07 -2.16
N ASN A 2 22.69 2.50 -2.37
CA ASN A 2 22.30 2.11 -3.71
C ASN A 2 22.06 3.39 -4.52
N ASN A 3 22.95 3.70 -5.46
CA ASN A 3 22.77 4.80 -6.38
C ASN A 3 21.64 4.42 -7.36
N TYR A 4 20.39 4.71 -7.01
CA TYR A 4 19.29 4.66 -7.97
C TYR A 4 19.52 5.76 -9.00
N TYR A 5 19.74 5.36 -10.25
CA TYR A 5 19.77 6.31 -11.36
C TYR A 5 18.34 6.82 -11.61
N ILE A 6 18.11 8.10 -11.36
CA ILE A 6 16.83 8.76 -11.65
C ILE A 6 16.95 9.37 -13.04
N PRO A 7 16.17 8.88 -14.03
CA PRO A 7 16.21 9.41 -15.39
C PRO A 7 15.74 10.86 -15.45
N THR A 8 16.36 11.65 -16.33
CA THR A 8 15.94 12.99 -16.66
C THR A 8 15.23 12.97 -18.00
N VAL A 9 14.09 13.65 -18.10
CA VAL A 9 13.32 13.88 -19.34
C VAL A 9 13.37 15.36 -19.70
N ILE A 10 13.47 15.65 -20.99
CA ILE A 10 13.46 17.02 -21.53
C ILE A 10 12.14 17.21 -22.27
N GLU A 11 11.38 18.24 -21.89
CA GLU A 11 10.18 18.66 -22.57
C GLU A 11 10.43 20.00 -23.29
N SER A 12 9.95 20.09 -24.55
CA SER A 12 9.99 21.31 -25.35
C SER A 12 8.57 21.84 -25.52
N ASP A 13 8.29 23.07 -25.08
CA ASP A 13 6.93 23.65 -25.06
C ASP A 13 6.78 24.90 -25.93
N GLY A 14 7.62 25.09 -26.95
CA GLY A 14 7.60 26.28 -27.81
C GLY A 14 8.14 27.56 -27.16
N ARG A 15 8.40 27.56 -25.85
CA ARG A 15 9.05 28.62 -25.07
C ARG A 15 10.47 28.25 -24.63
N GLY A 16 10.89 27.03 -24.94
CA GLY A 16 12.20 26.49 -24.61
C GLY A 16 12.16 25.05 -24.11
N GLU A 17 13.32 24.55 -23.76
CA GLU A 17 13.48 23.20 -23.20
C GLU A 17 13.54 23.28 -21.68
N ARG A 18 12.84 22.34 -21.01
CA ARG A 18 12.89 22.16 -19.56
C ARG A 18 13.23 20.72 -19.22
N ALA A 19 14.23 20.56 -18.37
CA ALA A 19 14.62 19.27 -17.84
C ALA A 19 13.87 19.00 -16.52
N PHE A 20 13.34 17.78 -16.39
CA PHE A 20 12.70 17.26 -15.17
C PHE A 20 13.29 15.89 -14.86
N ASP A 21 13.50 15.57 -13.59
CA ASP A 21 13.60 14.17 -13.23
C ASP A 21 12.24 13.47 -13.46
N ILE A 22 12.25 12.14 -13.62
CA ILE A 22 11.05 11.39 -13.99
C ILE A 22 9.92 11.52 -12.97
N TYR A 23 10.23 11.57 -11.66
CA TYR A 23 9.21 11.70 -10.62
C TYR A 23 8.59 13.09 -10.61
N SER A 24 9.39 14.15 -10.75
CA SER A 24 8.91 15.51 -10.89
C SER A 24 8.03 15.67 -12.14
N ARG A 25 8.38 14.96 -13.23
CA ARG A 25 7.56 14.96 -14.44
C ARG A 25 6.20 14.28 -14.22
N LEU A 26 6.20 13.13 -13.58
CA LEU A 26 4.97 12.40 -13.26
C LEU A 26 4.09 13.14 -12.25
N LEU A 27 4.68 13.87 -11.32
CA LEU A 27 3.96 14.71 -10.36
C LEU A 27 3.11 15.78 -11.05
N LYS A 28 3.53 16.32 -12.22
CA LYS A 28 2.71 17.23 -13.03
C LYS A 28 1.41 16.57 -13.48
N ASP A 29 1.41 15.25 -13.68
CA ASP A 29 0.24 14.46 -14.03
C ASP A 29 -0.46 13.88 -12.77
N ARG A 30 -0.13 14.43 -11.59
CA ARG A 30 -0.70 14.09 -10.29
C ARG A 30 -0.40 12.65 -9.84
N ILE A 31 0.72 12.12 -10.28
CA ILE A 31 1.19 10.76 -9.98
C ILE A 31 2.29 10.80 -8.92
N ILE A 32 2.10 10.06 -7.82
CA ILE A 32 3.04 9.90 -6.72
C ILE A 32 3.44 8.43 -6.63
N PHE A 33 4.70 8.16 -6.29
CA PHE A 33 5.21 6.81 -6.07
C PHE A 33 5.64 6.58 -4.62
N ILE A 34 5.19 5.44 -4.06
CA ILE A 34 5.72 4.85 -2.82
C ILE A 34 6.39 3.54 -3.23
N GLY A 35 7.67 3.62 -3.63
CA GLY A 35 8.41 2.51 -4.23
C GLY A 35 9.48 1.89 -3.31
N THR A 36 9.48 2.25 -2.02
CA THR A 36 10.48 1.80 -1.04
C THR A 36 9.84 1.52 0.32
N GLY A 37 10.66 1.15 1.30
CA GLY A 37 10.25 1.15 2.71
C GLY A 37 9.79 2.54 3.16
N ILE A 38 8.81 2.57 4.05
CA ILE A 38 8.21 3.80 4.59
C ILE A 38 8.99 4.24 5.82
N ASP A 39 9.64 5.39 5.72
CA ASP A 39 10.29 6.12 6.80
C ASP A 39 9.80 7.57 6.85
N ASP A 40 10.35 8.36 7.76
CA ASP A 40 9.94 9.77 7.93
C ASP A 40 10.28 10.61 6.68
N GLY A 41 11.38 10.30 5.98
CA GLY A 41 11.79 10.99 4.75
C GLY A 41 10.80 10.77 3.62
N VAL A 42 10.42 9.50 3.40
CA VAL A 42 9.39 9.12 2.41
C VAL A 42 8.06 9.76 2.77
N ALA A 43 7.64 9.68 4.04
CA ALA A 43 6.38 10.26 4.49
C ALA A 43 6.32 11.76 4.26
N ASN A 44 7.34 12.51 4.69
CA ASN A 44 7.40 13.96 4.51
C ASN A 44 7.35 14.35 3.02
N SER A 45 8.06 13.60 2.17
CA SER A 45 8.04 13.84 0.71
C SER A 45 6.65 13.61 0.11
N VAL A 46 6.00 12.49 0.44
CA VAL A 46 4.65 12.17 -0.08
C VAL A 46 3.62 13.17 0.45
N ILE A 47 3.66 13.53 1.72
CA ILE A 47 2.76 14.53 2.32
C ILE A 47 2.91 15.87 1.61
N ALA A 48 4.14 16.34 1.38
CA ALA A 48 4.38 17.58 0.67
C ALA A 48 3.82 17.55 -0.76
N GLN A 49 3.96 16.43 -1.48
CA GLN A 49 3.40 16.24 -2.81
C GLN A 49 1.87 16.25 -2.79
N LEU A 50 1.24 15.58 -1.83
CA LEU A 50 -0.21 15.55 -1.65
C LEU A 50 -0.78 16.96 -1.44
N LEU A 51 -0.20 17.70 -0.51
CA LEU A 51 -0.62 19.08 -0.21
C LEU A 51 -0.41 20.01 -1.40
N PHE A 52 0.72 19.89 -2.10
CA PHE A 52 1.02 20.66 -3.31
C PHE A 52 -0.03 20.40 -4.40
N LEU A 53 -0.37 19.14 -4.66
CA LEU A 53 -1.34 18.76 -5.68
C LEU A 53 -2.76 19.25 -5.33
N GLN A 54 -3.16 19.16 -4.06
CA GLN A 54 -4.44 19.73 -3.62
C GLN A 54 -4.50 21.24 -3.81
N MET A 55 -3.42 21.96 -3.49
CA MET A 55 -3.35 23.42 -3.70
C MET A 55 -3.42 23.80 -5.18
N GLN A 56 -2.88 22.97 -6.08
CA GLN A 56 -2.96 23.21 -7.52
C GLN A 56 -4.38 23.05 -8.07
N ASP A 57 -5.06 21.98 -7.73
CA ASP A 57 -6.43 21.70 -8.17
C ASP A 57 -7.13 20.72 -7.22
N PRO A 58 -7.97 21.20 -6.30
CA PRO A 58 -8.65 20.36 -5.31
C PRO A 58 -9.78 19.50 -5.88
N LYS A 59 -10.07 19.58 -7.19
CA LYS A 59 -11.14 18.82 -7.84
C LYS A 59 -10.61 17.63 -8.65
N LYS A 60 -9.32 17.60 -8.94
CA LYS A 60 -8.71 16.52 -9.71
C LYS A 60 -8.14 15.44 -8.80
N ASP A 61 -8.36 14.19 -9.18
CA ASP A 61 -7.82 13.04 -8.47
C ASP A 61 -6.29 13.06 -8.36
N ILE A 62 -5.80 12.46 -7.29
CA ILE A 62 -4.37 12.13 -7.11
C ILE A 62 -4.21 10.62 -7.30
N HIS A 63 -3.10 10.20 -7.90
CA HIS A 63 -2.80 8.80 -8.18
C HIS A 63 -1.55 8.36 -7.43
N ILE A 64 -1.66 7.40 -6.50
CA ILE A 64 -0.54 6.87 -5.73
C ILE A 64 -0.24 5.44 -6.16
N TYR A 65 0.95 5.21 -6.71
CA TYR A 65 1.45 3.89 -7.07
C TYR A 65 2.30 3.35 -5.93
N ILE A 66 1.97 2.15 -5.46
CA ILE A 66 2.55 1.53 -4.26
C ILE A 66 3.25 0.24 -4.64
N ASN A 67 4.57 0.18 -4.34
CA ASN A 67 5.40 -1.02 -4.37
C ASN A 67 6.30 -0.98 -3.13
N SER A 68 5.74 -1.32 -1.97
CA SER A 68 6.38 -1.08 -0.67
C SER A 68 6.21 -2.28 0.26
N PRO A 69 7.28 -2.68 0.96
CA PRO A 69 7.20 -3.67 2.03
C PRO A 69 6.56 -3.13 3.32
N GLY A 70 6.15 -1.85 3.35
CA GLY A 70 5.73 -1.16 4.57
C GLY A 70 6.88 -0.45 5.28
N GLY A 71 6.80 -0.30 6.61
CA GLY A 71 7.82 0.39 7.39
C GLY A 71 7.26 1.07 8.64
N SER A 72 7.75 2.27 8.96
CA SER A 72 7.36 3.02 10.15
C SER A 72 5.85 3.28 10.21
N VAL A 73 5.21 2.80 11.28
CA VAL A 73 3.77 2.97 11.50
C VAL A 73 3.41 4.45 11.66
N THR A 74 4.19 5.21 12.42
CA THR A 74 3.90 6.64 12.67
C THR A 74 4.06 7.48 11.40
N ALA A 75 5.09 7.20 10.59
CA ALA A 75 5.29 7.82 9.29
C ALA A 75 4.14 7.51 8.33
N GLY A 76 3.71 6.24 8.28
CA GLY A 76 2.57 5.81 7.46
C GLY A 76 1.23 6.40 7.93
N LEU A 77 1.01 6.52 9.24
CA LEU A 77 -0.20 7.17 9.76
C LEU A 77 -0.25 8.67 9.42
N ALA A 78 0.88 9.36 9.40
CA ALA A 78 0.94 10.75 8.94
C ALA A 78 0.53 10.89 7.47
N MET A 79 0.97 9.95 6.62
CA MET A 79 0.52 9.90 5.21
C MET A 79 -0.97 9.56 5.12
N TYR A 80 -1.44 8.57 5.88
CA TYR A 80 -2.85 8.17 5.95
C TYR A 80 -3.75 9.35 6.32
N ASP A 81 -3.46 10.01 7.44
CA ASP A 81 -4.24 11.15 7.91
C ASP A 81 -4.26 12.28 6.88
N THR A 82 -3.13 12.53 6.20
CA THR A 82 -3.07 13.50 5.11
C THR A 82 -3.98 13.09 3.95
N MET A 83 -3.93 11.82 3.49
CA MET A 83 -4.81 11.33 2.44
C MET A 83 -6.30 11.52 2.80
N GLN A 84 -6.69 11.27 4.06
CA GLN A 84 -8.06 11.44 4.52
C GLN A 84 -8.46 12.93 4.68
N PHE A 85 -7.49 13.81 4.90
CA PHE A 85 -7.72 15.25 5.03
C PHE A 85 -7.95 15.96 3.69
N LEU A 86 -7.46 15.39 2.58
CA LEU A 86 -7.63 15.96 1.25
C LEU A 86 -9.10 16.02 0.84
N THR A 87 -9.46 17.02 0.05
CA THR A 87 -10.81 17.17 -0.53
C THR A 87 -10.96 16.49 -1.89
N CYS A 88 -9.85 16.23 -2.59
CA CYS A 88 -9.84 15.48 -3.84
C CYS A 88 -9.73 13.97 -3.58
N ASP A 89 -10.25 13.18 -4.51
CA ASP A 89 -10.13 11.73 -4.44
C ASP A 89 -8.68 11.25 -4.62
N VAL A 90 -8.33 10.21 -3.89
CA VAL A 90 -7.02 9.56 -3.96
C VAL A 90 -7.19 8.16 -4.52
N ASN A 91 -6.70 7.96 -5.74
CA ASN A 91 -6.63 6.64 -6.37
C ASN A 91 -5.36 5.93 -5.92
N THR A 92 -5.46 4.68 -5.51
CA THR A 92 -4.31 3.87 -5.09
C THR A 92 -4.14 2.65 -5.98
N TYR A 93 -2.88 2.32 -6.30
CA TYR A 93 -2.53 1.23 -7.22
C TYR A 93 -1.41 0.39 -6.61
N CYS A 94 -1.69 -0.89 -6.36
CA CYS A 94 -0.63 -1.84 -6.02
C CYS A 94 0.07 -2.32 -7.29
N ILE A 95 1.39 -2.10 -7.36
CA ILE A 95 2.27 -2.54 -8.45
C ILE A 95 3.40 -3.39 -7.87
N GLY A 96 3.30 -4.69 -7.92
CA GLY A 96 4.24 -5.60 -7.27
C GLY A 96 3.77 -6.00 -5.88
N ILE A 97 4.08 -5.23 -4.84
CA ILE A 97 3.64 -5.55 -3.48
C ILE A 97 3.21 -4.30 -2.69
N ALA A 98 2.14 -4.45 -1.93
CA ALA A 98 1.77 -3.51 -0.88
C ALA A 98 1.65 -4.28 0.45
N ALA A 99 2.70 -4.22 1.29
CA ALA A 99 2.76 -4.99 2.52
C ALA A 99 2.72 -4.10 3.76
N SER A 100 2.15 -4.62 4.87
CA SER A 100 2.17 -3.96 6.17
C SER A 100 1.60 -2.54 6.08
N MET A 101 2.36 -1.51 6.45
CA MET A 101 1.93 -0.12 6.32
C MET A 101 1.62 0.28 4.85
N GLY A 102 2.26 -0.37 3.86
CA GLY A 102 1.93 -0.18 2.44
C GLY A 102 0.52 -0.66 2.10
N SER A 103 0.04 -1.76 2.70
CA SER A 103 -1.34 -2.24 2.51
C SER A 103 -2.36 -1.30 3.16
N VAL A 104 -2.02 -0.70 4.29
CA VAL A 104 -2.89 0.31 4.94
C VAL A 104 -3.07 1.52 4.03
N LEU A 105 -1.98 2.04 3.43
CA LEU A 105 -2.06 3.17 2.51
C LEU A 105 -2.79 2.82 1.21
N LEU A 106 -2.61 1.59 0.69
CA LEU A 106 -3.36 1.11 -0.47
C LEU A 106 -4.87 1.11 -0.18
N THR A 107 -5.25 0.54 0.95
CA THR A 107 -6.64 0.40 1.38
C THR A 107 -7.29 1.75 1.73
N ALA A 108 -6.48 2.76 2.10
CA ALA A 108 -6.89 4.11 2.46
C ALA A 108 -7.32 4.99 1.26
N GLY A 109 -7.16 4.52 0.04
CA GLY A 109 -7.64 5.21 -1.16
C GLY A 109 -9.16 5.42 -1.14
N THR A 110 -9.64 6.33 -1.97
CA THR A 110 -11.07 6.60 -2.11
C THR A 110 -11.80 5.33 -2.55
N LYS A 111 -12.90 4.99 -1.89
CA LYS A 111 -13.70 3.80 -2.21
C LYS A 111 -14.15 3.80 -3.68
N GLY A 112 -13.95 2.67 -4.36
CA GLY A 112 -14.17 2.53 -5.81
C GLY A 112 -12.95 2.89 -6.66
N LYS A 113 -11.88 3.44 -6.04
CA LYS A 113 -10.66 3.93 -6.72
C LYS A 113 -9.37 3.28 -6.18
N ARG A 114 -9.48 2.07 -5.62
CA ARG A 114 -8.36 1.27 -5.09
C ARG A 114 -8.13 0.07 -5.99
N PHE A 115 -6.92 -0.08 -6.50
CA PHE A 115 -6.63 -1.03 -7.58
C PHE A 115 -5.41 -1.88 -7.28
N CYS A 116 -5.42 -3.10 -7.83
CA CYS A 116 -4.24 -3.97 -7.96
C CYS A 116 -3.94 -4.27 -9.41
N LEU A 117 -2.66 -4.39 -9.77
CA LEU A 117 -2.27 -5.04 -11.02
C LEU A 117 -2.37 -6.58 -10.86
N PRO A 118 -2.58 -7.35 -11.96
CA PRO A 118 -2.92 -8.78 -11.87
C PRO A 118 -1.91 -9.65 -11.12
N ASN A 119 -0.63 -9.31 -11.15
CA ASN A 119 0.45 -10.07 -10.51
C ASN A 119 0.96 -9.42 -9.22
N SER A 120 0.21 -8.46 -8.68
CA SER A 120 0.57 -7.81 -7.43
C SER A 120 0.04 -8.58 -6.22
N HIS A 121 0.67 -8.36 -5.07
CA HIS A 121 0.29 -8.97 -3.81
C HIS A 121 0.02 -7.92 -2.76
N VAL A 122 -0.92 -8.21 -1.87
CA VAL A 122 -1.19 -7.39 -0.69
C VAL A 122 -0.92 -8.23 0.54
N MET A 123 -0.22 -7.69 1.54
CA MET A 123 0.04 -8.41 2.78
C MET A 123 -0.36 -7.56 3.98
N ILE A 124 -1.15 -8.15 4.87
CA ILE A 124 -1.50 -7.59 6.16
C ILE A 124 -0.89 -8.42 7.28
N HIS A 125 -0.43 -7.76 8.32
CA HIS A 125 0.04 -8.38 9.54
C HIS A 125 -0.04 -7.40 10.72
N GLN A 126 0.13 -7.93 11.94
CA GLN A 126 0.12 -7.10 13.15
C GLN A 126 1.39 -6.22 13.24
N VAL A 127 1.31 -5.20 14.09
CA VAL A 127 2.47 -4.34 14.40
C VAL A 127 3.60 -5.19 14.98
N SER A 128 4.79 -5.05 14.42
CA SER A 128 6.02 -5.66 14.92
C SER A 128 6.99 -4.60 15.41
N GLY A 129 7.78 -4.93 16.41
CA GLY A 129 8.79 -4.03 16.96
C GLY A 129 9.40 -4.59 18.23
N GLY A 130 10.26 -3.79 18.88
CA GLY A 130 10.93 -4.13 20.14
C GLY A 130 10.96 -2.93 21.07
N ALA A 131 11.23 -3.19 22.36
CA ALA A 131 11.40 -2.17 23.37
C ALA A 131 12.69 -2.42 24.17
N GLN A 132 13.41 -1.35 24.51
CA GLN A 132 14.61 -1.38 25.33
C GLN A 132 14.59 -0.21 26.33
N GLY A 133 15.27 -0.38 27.46
CA GLY A 133 15.35 0.65 28.48
C GLY A 133 14.99 0.15 29.86
N THR A 134 14.57 1.04 30.76
CA THR A 134 14.06 0.67 32.08
C THR A 134 12.74 -0.08 31.97
N ALA A 135 12.38 -0.86 32.99
CA ALA A 135 11.11 -1.60 33.02
C ALA A 135 9.90 -0.71 32.70
N SER A 136 9.86 0.51 33.28
CA SER A 136 8.80 1.47 33.01
C SER A 136 8.79 2.01 31.58
N ASP A 137 9.95 2.16 30.92
CA ASP A 137 10.04 2.58 29.53
C ASP A 137 9.58 1.46 28.60
N VAL A 138 9.95 0.22 28.90
CA VAL A 138 9.51 -0.97 28.16
C VAL A 138 7.99 -1.11 28.24
N GLU A 139 7.39 -1.01 29.43
CA GLU A 139 5.94 -1.07 29.62
C GLU A 139 5.20 0.00 28.81
N ARG A 140 5.67 1.25 28.84
CA ARG A 140 5.08 2.35 28.07
C ARG A 140 5.19 2.12 26.58
N THR A 141 6.34 1.65 26.10
CA THR A 141 6.57 1.36 24.67
C THR A 141 5.67 0.22 24.19
N ILE A 142 5.52 -0.83 24.97
CA ILE A 142 4.61 -1.95 24.67
C ILE A 142 3.16 -1.43 24.65
N GLY A 143 2.75 -0.65 25.62
CA GLY A 143 1.42 -0.03 25.65
C GLY A 143 1.14 0.83 24.40
N PHE A 144 2.13 1.60 23.94
CA PHE A 144 2.03 2.37 22.71
C PHE A 144 1.88 1.46 21.48
N MET A 145 2.64 0.36 21.38
CA MET A 145 2.53 -0.62 20.30
C MET A 145 1.13 -1.26 20.23
N PHE A 146 0.54 -1.62 21.38
CA PHE A 146 -0.83 -2.13 21.41
C PHE A 146 -1.85 -1.09 20.94
N ASN A 147 -1.67 0.17 21.27
CA ASN A 147 -2.51 1.24 20.78
C ASN A 147 -2.41 1.42 19.26
N LEU A 148 -1.19 1.32 18.70
CA LEU A 148 -0.97 1.35 17.25
C LEU A 148 -1.63 0.14 16.56
N LYS A 149 -1.47 -1.09 17.13
CA LYS A 149 -2.13 -2.30 16.61
C LYS A 149 -3.64 -2.09 16.53
N LYS A 150 -4.27 -1.65 17.61
CA LYS A 150 -5.71 -1.39 17.65
C LYS A 150 -6.14 -0.34 16.63
N ARG A 151 -5.34 0.73 16.46
CA ARG A 151 -5.60 1.78 15.49
C ARG A 151 -5.57 1.25 14.06
N LEU A 152 -4.53 0.50 13.69
CA LEU A 152 -4.37 -0.05 12.34
C LEU A 152 -5.46 -1.08 12.02
N ASN A 153 -5.80 -1.97 12.97
CA ASN A 153 -6.91 -2.90 12.79
C ASN A 153 -8.24 -2.16 12.55
N GLY A 154 -8.49 -1.08 13.29
CA GLY A 154 -9.67 -0.23 13.07
C GLY A 154 -9.69 0.44 11.70
N ILE A 155 -8.54 0.94 11.22
CA ILE A 155 -8.41 1.54 9.89
C ILE A 155 -8.68 0.49 8.79
N LEU A 156 -8.03 -0.68 8.88
CA LEU A 156 -8.25 -1.76 7.91
C LEU A 156 -9.71 -2.25 7.92
N ALA A 157 -10.31 -2.40 9.10
CA ALA A 157 -11.72 -2.80 9.24
C ALA A 157 -12.65 -1.77 8.58
N PHE A 158 -12.44 -0.48 8.85
CA PHE A 158 -13.24 0.61 8.28
C PHE A 158 -13.23 0.60 6.75
N HIS A 159 -12.04 0.48 6.16
CA HIS A 159 -11.89 0.55 4.70
C HIS A 159 -12.24 -0.75 3.98
N SER A 160 -12.03 -1.92 4.61
CA SER A 160 -12.36 -3.22 3.99
C SER A 160 -13.82 -3.63 4.16
N GLY A 161 -14.51 -3.07 5.16
CA GLY A 161 -15.86 -3.47 5.53
C GLY A 161 -15.91 -4.75 6.40
N LYS A 162 -14.76 -5.19 6.90
CA LYS A 162 -14.63 -6.28 7.87
C LYS A 162 -14.85 -5.79 9.30
N THR A 163 -15.08 -6.70 10.25
CA THR A 163 -15.05 -6.36 11.67
C THR A 163 -13.61 -6.22 12.17
N VAL A 164 -13.40 -5.53 13.27
CA VAL A 164 -12.08 -5.37 13.89
C VAL A 164 -11.53 -6.74 14.33
N GLU A 165 -12.40 -7.61 14.82
CA GLU A 165 -12.08 -8.96 15.27
C GLU A 165 -11.62 -9.86 14.12
N GLU A 166 -12.29 -9.76 12.94
CA GLU A 166 -11.86 -10.47 11.73
C GLU A 166 -10.47 -9.99 11.31
N VAL A 167 -10.26 -8.66 11.21
CA VAL A 167 -8.96 -8.10 10.84
C VAL A 167 -7.87 -8.49 11.85
N GLU A 168 -8.17 -8.47 13.15
CA GLU A 168 -7.20 -8.85 14.19
C GLU A 168 -6.76 -10.30 14.04
N LYS A 169 -7.70 -11.20 13.77
CA LYS A 169 -7.42 -12.62 13.54
C LYS A 169 -6.63 -12.84 12.25
N ASP A 170 -7.03 -12.17 11.16
CA ASP A 170 -6.46 -12.38 9.83
C ASP A 170 -5.07 -11.72 9.69
N SER A 171 -4.76 -10.72 10.53
CA SER A 171 -3.46 -10.05 10.60
C SER A 171 -2.56 -10.53 11.75
N ASP A 172 -2.92 -11.58 12.46
CA ASP A 172 -2.07 -12.10 13.57
C ASP A 172 -0.70 -12.58 13.08
N ARG A 173 -0.64 -13.10 11.86
CA ARG A 173 0.57 -13.47 11.14
C ARG A 173 0.55 -12.85 9.74
N ASP A 174 1.68 -12.98 9.03
CA ASP A 174 1.77 -12.53 7.65
C ASP A 174 0.70 -13.21 6.80
N ASN A 175 -0.25 -12.43 6.32
CA ASN A 175 -1.34 -12.88 5.47
C ASN A 175 -1.18 -12.26 4.09
N TYR A 176 -0.59 -13.04 3.17
CA TYR A 176 -0.37 -12.66 1.78
C TYR A 176 -1.59 -12.98 0.94
N MET A 177 -2.06 -12.02 0.18
CA MET A 177 -3.20 -12.11 -0.72
C MET A 177 -2.78 -11.80 -2.15
N THR A 178 -3.30 -12.57 -3.12
CA THR A 178 -3.28 -12.21 -4.54
C THR A 178 -4.13 -10.95 -4.78
N ALA A 179 -4.06 -10.40 -5.98
CA ALA A 179 -4.87 -9.25 -6.35
C ALA A 179 -6.39 -9.54 -6.20
N GLU A 180 -6.83 -10.74 -6.60
CA GLU A 180 -8.22 -11.19 -6.51
C GLU A 180 -8.67 -11.41 -5.07
N GLU A 181 -7.83 -12.03 -4.24
CA GLU A 181 -8.09 -12.23 -2.81
C GLU A 181 -8.18 -10.88 -2.08
N ALA A 182 -7.35 -9.91 -2.44
CA ALA A 182 -7.39 -8.56 -1.87
C ALA A 182 -8.70 -7.82 -2.22
N VAL A 183 -9.25 -8.04 -3.42
CA VAL A 183 -10.59 -7.56 -3.80
C VAL A 183 -11.67 -8.26 -2.97
N ALA A 184 -11.61 -9.59 -2.87
CA ALA A 184 -12.58 -10.37 -2.11
C ALA A 184 -12.57 -10.02 -0.61
N TYR A 185 -11.40 -9.69 -0.07
CA TYR A 185 -11.24 -9.23 1.32
C TYR A 185 -11.78 -7.80 1.52
N GLY A 186 -11.77 -6.96 0.47
CA GLY A 186 -12.20 -5.57 0.52
C GLY A 186 -11.08 -4.55 0.71
N LEU A 187 -9.81 -4.97 0.62
CA LEU A 187 -8.66 -4.06 0.71
C LEU A 187 -8.54 -3.17 -0.52
N VAL A 188 -8.96 -3.66 -1.68
CA VAL A 188 -9.03 -2.92 -2.94
C VAL A 188 -10.37 -3.16 -3.62
N ASP A 189 -10.69 -2.36 -4.65
CA ASP A 189 -11.99 -2.40 -5.30
C ASP A 189 -11.97 -3.20 -6.60
N LYS A 190 -10.82 -3.27 -7.29
CA LYS A 190 -10.73 -3.92 -8.60
C LYS A 190 -9.30 -4.32 -8.97
N VAL A 191 -9.17 -5.46 -9.65
CA VAL A 191 -7.96 -5.81 -10.40
C VAL A 191 -8.03 -5.14 -11.77
N LEU A 192 -6.97 -4.42 -12.16
CA LEU A 192 -6.88 -3.83 -13.50
C LEU A 192 -6.47 -4.90 -14.49
N GLU A 193 -7.27 -5.08 -15.53
CA GLU A 193 -6.97 -6.08 -16.57
C GLU A 193 -5.70 -5.70 -17.36
N SER A 194 -4.90 -6.71 -17.68
CA SER A 194 -3.80 -6.55 -18.61
C SER A 194 -4.35 -6.32 -20.03
N ARG A 195 -3.80 -5.35 -20.75
CA ARG A 195 -4.13 -5.16 -22.18
C ARG A 195 -3.71 -6.35 -23.04
N LYS A 196 -2.69 -7.10 -22.60
CA LYS A 196 -2.23 -8.34 -23.24
C LYS A 196 -2.45 -9.48 -22.26
N GLN A 197 -3.37 -10.36 -22.57
CA GLN A 197 -3.61 -11.56 -21.77
C GLN A 197 -2.50 -12.59 -22.03
N LEU A 198 -2.08 -13.31 -20.99
CA LEU A 198 -1.22 -14.49 -21.14
C LEU A 198 -1.95 -15.55 -21.95
N PRO A 199 -1.23 -16.39 -22.73
CA PRO A 199 -1.82 -17.55 -23.40
C PRO A 199 -2.62 -18.41 -22.42
N GLU A 200 -3.72 -18.99 -22.87
CA GLU A 200 -4.66 -19.73 -22.02
C GLU A 200 -3.98 -20.87 -21.25
N ALA A 201 -3.10 -21.63 -21.93
CA ALA A 201 -2.33 -22.70 -21.30
C ALA A 201 -1.50 -22.23 -20.10
N VAL A 202 -0.84 -21.07 -20.20
CA VAL A 202 -0.05 -20.50 -19.09
C VAL A 202 -0.94 -20.04 -17.93
N ARG A 203 -2.14 -19.53 -18.25
CA ARG A 203 -3.11 -19.14 -17.22
C ARG A 203 -3.67 -20.33 -16.45
N GLU A 204 -3.87 -21.46 -17.12
CA GLU A 204 -4.33 -22.70 -16.50
C GLU A 204 -3.25 -23.31 -15.59
N GLU A 205 -1.99 -23.34 -16.03
CA GLU A 205 -0.86 -23.81 -15.20
C GLU A 205 -0.71 -22.98 -13.90
N ILE A 206 -0.85 -21.65 -13.98
CA ILE A 206 -0.79 -20.78 -12.80
C ILE A 206 -1.95 -21.10 -11.84
N LYS A 207 -3.18 -21.22 -12.34
CA LYS A 207 -4.36 -21.53 -11.51
C LYS A 207 -4.27 -22.91 -10.83
N ASP A 208 -3.69 -23.88 -11.48
CA ASP A 208 -3.55 -25.22 -10.90
C ASP A 208 -2.44 -25.25 -9.83
N SER A 209 -1.36 -24.49 -10.01
CA SER A 209 -0.32 -24.35 -8.98
C SER A 209 -0.82 -23.66 -7.70
N ASP A 210 -1.77 -22.75 -7.81
CA ASP A 210 -2.35 -22.07 -6.66
C ASP A 210 -3.35 -22.96 -5.89
N LYS A 211 -4.12 -23.80 -6.60
CA LYS A 211 -5.02 -24.79 -5.98
C LYS A 211 -4.29 -25.86 -5.15
N ASP A 212 -3.08 -26.25 -5.56
CA ASP A 212 -2.30 -27.26 -4.84
C ASP A 212 -1.69 -26.69 -3.54
N LYS A 213 -1.39 -25.40 -3.48
CA LYS A 213 -0.95 -24.72 -2.26
C LYS A 213 -2.07 -24.62 -1.20
N ASP A 214 -3.31 -24.44 -1.63
CA ASP A 214 -4.46 -24.41 -0.70
C ASP A 214 -4.82 -25.77 -0.13
N LYS A 215 -4.55 -26.87 -0.86
CA LYS A 215 -4.73 -28.24 -0.34
C LYS A 215 -3.71 -28.62 0.74
N ASP A 216 -2.51 -28.08 0.67
CA ASP A 216 -1.45 -28.35 1.66
C ASP A 216 -1.68 -27.55 2.95
N LYS A 217 -2.16 -26.30 2.87
CA LYS A 217 -2.59 -25.51 4.05
C LYS A 217 -3.78 -26.12 4.80
N GLY A 218 -4.60 -26.93 4.12
CA GLY A 218 -5.75 -27.62 4.73
C GLY A 218 -5.38 -28.90 5.49
N LYS A 219 -4.19 -29.49 5.27
CA LYS A 219 -3.73 -30.71 5.95
C LYS A 219 -3.10 -30.43 7.30
N ASP A 220 -2.44 -29.28 7.47
CA ASP A 220 -1.82 -28.92 8.76
C ASP A 220 -2.84 -28.48 9.83
N LYS A 221 -4.04 -28.07 9.43
CA LYS A 221 -5.13 -27.70 10.37
C LYS A 221 -5.92 -28.89 10.94
N LYS A 222 -5.58 -30.14 10.59
CA LYS A 222 -6.25 -31.38 11.11
C LYS A 222 -5.38 -32.23 12.05
N LYS A 223 -4.26 -31.69 12.52
CA LYS A 223 -3.33 -32.42 13.39
C LYS A 223 -3.11 -31.75 14.76
N ASP A 224 -4.04 -30.95 15.23
CA ASP A 224 -4.10 -30.50 16.64
C ASP A 224 -5.45 -30.86 17.25
#